data_8bc3a26d77e6b5afe46d8a8205177c13
#
_entry.id   8bc3a26d77e6b5afe46d8a8205177c13
#
_cell.length_a   1.000
_cell.length_b   1.000
_cell.length_c   1.000
_cell.angle_alpha   90.00
_cell.angle_beta   90.00
_cell.angle_gamma   90.00
#
_symmetry.space_group_name_H-M   'P 1'
#
loop_
_entity.id
_entity.type
_entity.pdbx_description
1 polymer ?
#
loop_
_entity_poly.entity_id
_entity_poly.type
_entity_poly.pdbx_seq_one_letter_code
_entity_poly.pdbx_strand_id
1 'polypeptide(L)'
;MMMYLQYLQIKREMEEEEARQQNDENEEDNKRSNDKDLKDFLTQTESSIKEWCQMDKYNQIYDSFEQEFSKDDFFMKTINKENLVFIFQDDRGNVFGSYMKTPITYISEMMHYVPNVCPDHFIFSLESNGRLDKPTKWNCIPDQKTGMFYFKSGPTFIDVGNHVGRIVICVPGVKNTYFKNLDQSYEGISPKIISGVNGMLNYITLKRVIVLQMK
;
A
#
# COMPACT_ATOMS: atom_id res chain seq x y z
N MET A 1 58.03 -1.69 -7.70
CA MET A 1 56.82 -2.06 -8.48
C MET A 1 55.72 -2.61 -7.56
N MET A 2 55.97 -3.56 -6.68
CA MET A 2 54.98 -4.17 -5.79
C MET A 2 54.27 -3.17 -4.86
N MET A 3 54.99 -2.25 -4.21
CA MET A 3 54.39 -1.22 -3.32
C MET A 3 53.50 -0.24 -4.05
N TYR A 4 53.74 0.07 -5.30
CA TYR A 4 52.88 0.96 -6.09
C TYR A 4 51.53 0.31 -6.45
N LEU A 5 51.53 -0.98 -6.76
CA LEU A 5 50.30 -1.75 -7.00
C LEU A 5 49.43 -1.87 -5.74
N GLN A 6 50.06 -2.10 -4.58
CA GLN A 6 49.34 -2.10 -3.29
C GLN A 6 48.73 -0.73 -2.99
N TYR A 7 49.43 0.36 -3.22
CA TYR A 7 48.92 1.70 -3.04
C TYR A 7 47.68 1.98 -3.93
N LEU A 8 47.75 1.58 -5.21
CA LEU A 8 46.63 1.74 -6.12
C LEU A 8 45.41 0.91 -5.70
N GLN A 9 45.62 -0.29 -5.16
CA GLN A 9 44.54 -1.15 -4.70
C GLN A 9 43.88 -0.56 -3.45
N ILE A 10 44.63 -0.09 -2.47
CA ILE A 10 44.12 0.57 -1.26
C ILE A 10 43.32 1.83 -1.65
N LYS A 11 43.88 2.64 -2.56
CA LYS A 11 43.18 3.86 -3.02
C LYS A 11 41.84 3.54 -3.66
N ARG A 12 41.77 2.50 -4.48
CA ARG A 12 40.54 2.05 -5.12
C ARG A 12 39.52 1.53 -4.10
N GLU A 13 39.96 0.75 -3.12
CA GLU A 13 39.09 0.25 -2.04
C GLU A 13 38.50 1.40 -1.22
N MET A 14 39.30 2.44 -0.93
CA MET A 14 38.81 3.65 -0.23
C MET A 14 37.78 4.42 -1.08
N GLU A 15 38.05 4.62 -2.37
CA GLU A 15 37.12 5.31 -3.28
C GLU A 15 35.81 4.53 -3.43
N GLU A 16 35.84 3.20 -3.45
CA GLU A 16 34.65 2.33 -3.48
C GLU A 16 33.87 2.39 -2.14
N GLU A 17 34.55 2.50 -1.02
CA GLU A 17 33.93 2.61 0.30
C GLU A 17 33.30 3.98 0.53
N GLU A 18 33.96 5.06 0.14
CA GLU A 18 33.41 6.42 0.14
C GLU A 18 32.16 6.53 -0.75
N ALA A 19 32.20 5.93 -1.93
CA ALA A 19 31.04 5.91 -2.85
C ALA A 19 29.84 5.12 -2.28
N ARG A 20 30.08 4.02 -1.53
CA ARG A 20 29.04 3.28 -0.82
C ARG A 20 28.43 4.10 0.31
N GLN A 21 29.27 4.71 1.15
CA GLN A 21 28.79 5.55 2.26
C GLN A 21 27.95 6.71 1.76
N GLN A 22 28.36 7.37 0.68
CA GLN A 22 27.60 8.48 0.08
C GLN A 22 26.28 8.03 -0.54
N ASN A 23 26.21 6.79 -1.05
CA ASN A 23 24.97 6.22 -1.57
C ASN A 23 23.99 5.87 -0.44
N ASP A 24 24.52 5.30 0.65
CA ASP A 24 23.71 4.94 1.85
C ASP A 24 23.15 6.20 2.53
N GLU A 25 23.94 7.28 2.67
CA GLU A 25 23.48 8.57 3.20
C GLU A 25 22.38 9.20 2.31
N ASN A 26 22.56 9.16 0.99
CA ASN A 26 21.56 9.67 0.05
C ASN A 26 20.25 8.85 0.08
N GLU A 27 20.32 7.53 0.28
CA GLU A 27 19.15 6.68 0.44
C GLU A 27 18.41 6.96 1.75
N GLU A 28 19.13 7.17 2.87
CA GLU A 28 18.54 7.55 4.15
C GLU A 28 17.87 8.93 4.11
N ASP A 29 18.49 9.93 3.51
CA ASP A 29 17.94 11.27 3.39
C ASP A 29 16.70 11.29 2.49
N ASN A 30 16.71 10.56 1.37
CA ASN A 30 15.55 10.36 0.52
C ASN A 30 14.41 9.63 1.27
N LYS A 31 14.74 8.66 2.10
CA LYS A 31 13.78 7.94 2.92
C LYS A 31 13.13 8.86 3.95
N ARG A 32 13.91 9.68 4.67
CA ARG A 32 13.42 10.66 5.66
C ARG A 32 12.54 11.72 5.03
N SER A 33 12.91 12.26 3.86
CA SER A 33 12.10 13.26 3.13
C SER A 33 10.75 12.66 2.72
N ASN A 34 10.75 11.48 2.09
CA ASN A 34 9.52 10.80 1.68
C ASN A 34 8.61 10.43 2.85
N ASP A 35 9.19 10.09 4.02
CA ASP A 35 8.42 9.79 5.23
C ASP A 35 7.71 11.02 5.77
N LYS A 36 8.40 12.15 5.84
CA LYS A 36 7.82 13.42 6.28
C LYS A 36 6.70 13.86 5.35
N ASP A 37 6.94 13.85 4.04
CA ASP A 37 5.97 14.27 3.03
C ASP A 37 4.66 13.46 3.11
N LEU A 38 4.76 12.14 3.31
CA LEU A 38 3.58 11.30 3.45
C LEU A 38 2.87 11.50 4.80
N LYS A 39 3.59 11.69 5.91
CA LYS A 39 2.98 11.99 7.22
C LYS A 39 2.23 13.32 7.17
N ASP A 40 2.83 14.35 6.59
CA ASP A 40 2.18 15.66 6.41
C ASP A 40 0.94 15.53 5.51
N PHE A 41 1.03 14.76 4.43
CA PHE A 41 -0.09 14.47 3.54
C PHE A 41 -1.23 13.71 4.25
N LEU A 42 -0.91 12.67 5.02
CA LEU A 42 -1.91 11.92 5.79
C LEU A 42 -2.58 12.82 6.83
N THR A 43 -1.84 13.74 7.46
CA THR A 43 -2.42 14.73 8.38
C THR A 43 -3.43 15.62 7.66
N GLN A 44 -3.16 16.03 6.42
CA GLN A 44 -4.10 16.84 5.63
C GLN A 44 -5.34 16.07 5.17
N THR A 45 -5.24 14.76 4.98
CA THR A 45 -6.31 13.91 4.46
C THR A 45 -7.04 13.10 5.53
N GLU A 46 -6.56 13.12 6.78
CA GLU A 46 -7.15 12.36 7.89
C GLU A 46 -8.62 12.71 8.17
N SER A 47 -9.02 13.97 7.93
CA SER A 47 -10.39 14.42 8.06
C SER A 47 -11.34 13.64 7.16
N SER A 48 -10.94 13.37 5.91
CA SER A 48 -11.72 12.56 4.97
C SER A 48 -11.86 11.11 5.45
N ILE A 49 -10.78 10.52 5.95
CA ILE A 49 -10.80 9.14 6.48
C ILE A 49 -11.73 9.07 7.71
N LYS A 50 -11.61 10.01 8.65
CA LYS A 50 -12.46 10.07 9.85
C LYS A 50 -13.93 10.22 9.50
N GLU A 51 -14.26 11.14 8.59
CA GLU A 51 -15.61 11.34 8.07
C GLU A 51 -16.18 10.06 7.44
N TRP A 52 -15.40 9.40 6.57
CA TRP A 52 -15.86 8.20 5.86
C TRP A 52 -16.06 7.00 6.77
N CYS A 53 -15.19 6.84 7.76
CA CYS A 53 -15.29 5.77 8.75
C CYS A 53 -16.27 6.10 9.88
N GLN A 54 -16.70 7.36 10.04
CA GLN A 54 -17.51 7.87 11.16
C GLN A 54 -16.84 7.63 12.51
N MET A 55 -15.51 7.83 12.57
CA MET A 55 -14.66 7.62 13.74
C MET A 55 -13.63 8.73 13.83
N ASP A 56 -13.40 9.24 15.07
CA ASP A 56 -12.57 10.43 15.29
C ASP A 56 -11.10 10.13 15.60
N LYS A 57 -10.81 8.90 15.99
CA LYS A 57 -9.47 8.49 16.42
C LYS A 57 -8.98 7.29 15.64
N TYR A 58 -7.67 7.16 15.55
CA TYR A 58 -7.03 5.96 15.03
C TYR A 58 -5.70 5.68 15.71
N ASN A 59 -5.24 4.44 15.60
CA ASN A 59 -3.86 4.04 15.88
C ASN A 59 -3.23 3.53 14.58
N GLN A 60 -2.04 4.00 14.24
CA GLN A 60 -1.21 3.35 13.24
C GLN A 60 -0.70 2.03 13.82
N ILE A 61 -1.06 0.92 13.19
CA ILE A 61 -0.69 -0.42 13.66
C ILE A 61 0.35 -1.10 12.77
N TYR A 62 0.55 -0.57 11.55
CA TYR A 62 1.57 -1.05 10.63
C TYR A 62 2.05 0.07 9.71
N ASP A 63 3.36 0.05 9.40
CA ASP A 63 3.98 0.89 8.39
C ASP A 63 5.21 0.18 7.82
N SER A 64 5.18 -0.10 6.52
CA SER A 64 6.28 -0.80 5.84
C SER A 64 7.56 0.05 5.68
N PHE A 65 7.52 1.32 6.05
CA PHE A 65 8.69 2.20 6.03
C PHE A 65 9.47 2.17 7.35
N GLU A 66 8.77 1.93 8.46
CA GLU A 66 9.41 1.83 9.78
C GLU A 66 10.09 0.48 10.01
N GLN A 67 9.75 -0.53 9.21
CA GLN A 67 10.26 -1.89 9.31
C GLN A 67 10.30 -2.55 7.93
N GLU A 68 11.20 -3.51 7.73
CA GLU A 68 11.22 -4.32 6.51
C GLU A 68 9.87 -5.04 6.33
N PHE A 69 9.32 -4.99 5.10
CA PHE A 69 8.03 -5.58 4.83
C PHE A 69 8.06 -7.11 5.00
N SER A 70 7.25 -7.60 5.92
CA SER A 70 6.98 -9.01 6.13
C SER A 70 5.47 -9.28 6.06
N LYS A 71 5.06 -10.25 5.25
CA LYS A 71 3.65 -10.67 5.17
C LYS A 71 3.15 -11.21 6.50
N ASP A 72 3.97 -12.00 7.19
CA ASP A 72 3.59 -12.58 8.47
C ASP A 72 3.42 -11.51 9.54
N ASP A 73 4.34 -10.53 9.63
CA ASP A 73 4.20 -9.41 10.56
C ASP A 73 2.98 -8.53 10.24
N PHE A 74 2.78 -8.19 8.97
CA PHE A 74 1.59 -7.46 8.51
C PHE A 74 0.32 -8.19 8.92
N PHE A 75 0.26 -9.51 8.68
CA PHE A 75 -0.87 -10.34 9.02
C PHE A 75 -1.09 -10.39 10.54
N MET A 76 -0.05 -10.65 11.33
CA MET A 76 -0.15 -10.68 12.80
C MET A 76 -0.65 -9.36 13.39
N LYS A 77 -0.33 -8.25 12.75
CA LYS A 77 -0.79 -6.91 13.18
C LYS A 77 -2.23 -6.59 12.75
N THR A 78 -2.78 -7.28 11.77
CA THR A 78 -4.12 -6.99 11.20
C THR A 78 -5.18 -8.03 11.51
N ILE A 79 -4.80 -9.28 11.79
CA ILE A 79 -5.75 -10.37 12.06
C ILE A 79 -6.63 -10.08 13.28
N ASN A 80 -7.90 -10.45 13.18
CA ASN A 80 -8.94 -10.28 14.21
C ASN A 80 -9.15 -8.83 14.67
N LYS A 81 -8.64 -7.85 13.92
CA LYS A 81 -8.91 -6.44 14.17
C LYS A 81 -9.98 -5.95 13.21
N GLU A 82 -10.86 -5.14 13.73
CA GLU A 82 -11.93 -4.46 13.00
C GLU A 82 -11.56 -2.99 12.73
N ASN A 83 -12.34 -2.36 11.85
CA ASN A 83 -12.22 -0.94 11.52
C ASN A 83 -10.84 -0.59 10.94
N LEU A 84 -10.33 -1.41 10.03
CA LEU A 84 -9.02 -1.23 9.43
C LEU A 84 -9.08 -0.36 8.17
N VAL A 85 -8.23 0.63 8.10
CA VAL A 85 -7.94 1.43 6.90
C VAL A 85 -6.58 1.01 6.38
N PHE A 86 -6.54 0.48 5.17
CA PHE A 86 -5.33 0.12 4.45
C PHE A 86 -4.99 1.23 3.47
N ILE A 87 -3.80 1.79 3.56
CA ILE A 87 -3.32 2.88 2.70
C ILE A 87 -2.10 2.38 1.93
N PHE A 88 -2.12 2.58 0.62
CA PHE A 88 -1.09 2.16 -0.31
C PHE A 88 -0.56 3.38 -1.07
N GLN A 89 0.75 3.53 -1.11
CA GLN A 89 1.43 4.52 -1.94
C GLN A 89 2.17 3.80 -3.06
N ASP A 90 2.00 4.24 -4.30
CA ASP A 90 2.71 3.69 -5.46
C ASP A 90 3.95 4.52 -5.85
N ASP A 91 4.71 3.99 -6.80
CA ASP A 91 5.93 4.61 -7.36
C ASP A 91 5.66 5.89 -8.19
N ARG A 92 4.39 6.20 -8.44
CA ARG A 92 3.94 7.39 -9.18
C ARG A 92 3.37 8.47 -8.27
N GLY A 93 3.37 8.25 -6.95
CA GLY A 93 2.83 9.19 -5.96
C GLY A 93 1.32 9.11 -5.78
N ASN A 94 0.63 8.13 -6.38
CA ASN A 94 -0.78 7.92 -6.05
C ASN A 94 -0.89 7.34 -4.63
N VAL A 95 -1.88 7.81 -3.87
CA VAL A 95 -2.21 7.30 -2.53
C VAL A 95 -3.67 6.85 -2.54
N PHE A 96 -3.88 5.56 -2.35
CA PHE A 96 -5.19 4.93 -2.40
C PHE A 96 -5.32 3.87 -1.32
N GLY A 97 -6.52 3.33 -1.14
CA GLY A 97 -6.70 2.33 -0.11
C GLY A 97 -8.07 1.71 -0.05
N SER A 98 -8.29 1.00 1.05
CA SER A 98 -9.60 0.40 1.38
C SER A 98 -9.87 0.49 2.87
N TYR A 99 -11.13 0.60 3.22
CA TYR A 99 -11.64 0.45 4.58
C TYR A 99 -12.34 -0.89 4.73
N MET A 100 -12.09 -1.54 5.85
CA MET A 100 -12.70 -2.81 6.22
C MET A 100 -13.18 -2.74 7.67
N LYS A 101 -14.48 -2.76 7.88
CA LYS A 101 -15.06 -2.78 9.23
C LYS A 101 -14.95 -4.17 9.85
N THR A 102 -15.26 -5.20 9.08
CA THR A 102 -15.26 -6.58 9.54
C THR A 102 -13.85 -7.10 9.76
N PRO A 103 -13.59 -7.84 10.84
CA PRO A 103 -12.27 -8.43 11.11
C PRO A 103 -11.86 -9.43 10.03
N ILE A 104 -10.57 -9.44 9.70
CA ILE A 104 -9.96 -10.48 8.89
C ILE A 104 -9.80 -11.73 9.75
N THR A 105 -10.47 -12.81 9.39
CA THR A 105 -10.43 -14.07 10.13
C THR A 105 -9.57 -15.11 9.42
N TYR A 106 -9.07 -16.07 10.19
CA TYR A 106 -8.31 -17.21 9.65
C TYR A 106 -9.21 -18.17 8.89
N ILE A 107 -8.83 -18.54 7.66
CA ILE A 107 -9.55 -19.57 6.88
C ILE A 107 -8.66 -20.78 6.61
N SER A 108 -7.38 -20.55 6.27
CA SER A 108 -6.42 -21.61 5.99
C SER A 108 -4.99 -21.11 6.16
N GLU A 109 -4.00 -22.00 6.18
CA GLU A 109 -2.58 -21.63 6.28
C GLU A 109 -2.08 -20.77 5.11
N MET A 110 -2.73 -20.81 3.96
CA MET A 110 -2.31 -20.10 2.74
C MET A 110 -3.13 -18.87 2.43
N MET A 111 -4.35 -18.75 2.96
CA MET A 111 -5.28 -17.69 2.57
C MET A 111 -6.18 -17.29 3.75
N HIS A 112 -6.36 -15.98 3.91
CA HIS A 112 -7.32 -15.38 4.81
C HIS A 112 -8.33 -14.58 3.98
N TYR A 113 -9.59 -14.63 4.37
CA TYR A 113 -10.69 -14.05 3.60
C TYR A 113 -11.73 -13.41 4.49
N VAL A 114 -12.19 -12.24 4.11
CA VAL A 114 -13.34 -11.57 4.71
C VAL A 114 -14.47 -11.56 3.70
N PRO A 115 -15.47 -12.44 3.83
CA PRO A 115 -16.56 -12.52 2.87
C PRO A 115 -17.62 -11.44 3.12
N ASN A 116 -18.32 -11.03 2.06
CA ASN A 116 -19.55 -10.24 2.11
C ASN A 116 -19.47 -8.98 2.99
N VAL A 117 -18.44 -8.17 2.74
CA VAL A 117 -18.15 -6.96 3.55
C VAL A 117 -18.93 -5.72 3.13
N CYS A 118 -19.75 -5.80 2.08
CA CYS A 118 -20.69 -4.75 1.72
C CYS A 118 -21.89 -4.74 2.70
N PRO A 119 -22.31 -3.60 3.24
CA PRO A 119 -21.90 -2.22 2.94
C PRO A 119 -20.71 -1.69 3.77
N ASP A 120 -20.12 -2.49 4.63
CA ASP A 120 -19.10 -2.11 5.61
C ASP A 120 -17.67 -2.06 5.01
N HIS A 121 -17.59 -1.92 3.67
CA HIS A 121 -16.35 -1.84 2.92
C HIS A 121 -16.45 -0.79 1.81
N PHE A 122 -15.38 -0.04 1.63
CA PHE A 122 -15.22 0.87 0.50
C PHE A 122 -13.75 0.95 0.09
N ILE A 123 -13.50 1.42 -1.12
CA ILE A 123 -12.17 1.83 -1.56
C ILE A 123 -12.11 3.34 -1.71
N PHE A 124 -10.91 3.91 -1.70
CA PHE A 124 -10.73 5.35 -1.81
C PHE A 124 -9.43 5.72 -2.53
N SER A 125 -9.36 6.95 -2.98
CA SER A 125 -8.13 7.63 -3.38
C SER A 125 -7.99 8.91 -2.57
N LEU A 126 -6.83 9.12 -1.98
CA LEU A 126 -6.45 10.35 -1.30
C LEU A 126 -5.68 11.27 -2.26
N GLU A 127 -4.85 10.69 -3.13
CA GLU A 127 -4.08 11.38 -4.17
C GLU A 127 -4.07 10.55 -5.45
N SER A 128 -4.26 11.20 -6.58
CA SER A 128 -4.37 10.55 -7.89
C SER A 128 -3.62 11.27 -9.01
N ASN A 129 -2.58 12.06 -8.67
CA ASN A 129 -1.83 12.88 -9.62
C ASN A 129 -2.74 13.77 -10.49
N GLY A 130 -3.64 14.50 -9.83
CA GLY A 130 -4.54 15.46 -10.48
C GLY A 130 -5.70 14.86 -11.28
N ARG A 131 -5.96 13.54 -11.18
CA ARG A 131 -7.14 12.91 -11.79
C ARG A 131 -8.42 13.12 -10.96
N LEU A 132 -8.27 13.45 -9.69
CA LEU A 132 -9.32 13.83 -8.76
C LEU A 132 -8.96 15.16 -8.11
N ASP A 133 -9.95 16.04 -7.98
CA ASP A 133 -9.76 17.37 -7.35
C ASP A 133 -9.65 17.29 -5.82
N LYS A 134 -10.10 16.17 -5.24
CA LYS A 134 -10.14 15.95 -3.78
C LYS A 134 -10.15 14.45 -3.45
N PRO A 135 -9.81 14.08 -2.21
CA PRO A 135 -10.02 12.74 -1.70
C PRO A 135 -11.43 12.24 -1.98
N THR A 136 -11.54 11.03 -2.51
CA THR A 136 -12.83 10.44 -2.95
C THR A 136 -12.91 8.99 -2.54
N LYS A 137 -14.08 8.56 -2.04
CA LYS A 137 -14.40 7.16 -1.76
C LYS A 137 -15.43 6.60 -2.71
N TRP A 138 -15.43 5.28 -2.90
CA TRP A 138 -16.42 4.52 -3.66
C TRP A 138 -16.91 3.34 -2.82
N ASN A 139 -18.20 3.29 -2.61
CA ASN A 139 -18.84 2.19 -1.89
C ASN A 139 -18.92 0.96 -2.80
N CYS A 140 -18.95 -0.23 -2.21
CA CYS A 140 -19.22 -1.42 -3.00
C CYS A 140 -20.66 -1.41 -3.50
N ILE A 141 -20.85 -1.98 -4.71
CA ILE A 141 -22.17 -2.19 -5.31
C ILE A 141 -22.94 -3.15 -4.40
N PRO A 142 -24.15 -2.81 -3.95
CA PRO A 142 -24.99 -3.71 -3.15
C PRO A 142 -25.15 -5.08 -3.82
N ASP A 143 -25.26 -6.12 -3.01
CA ASP A 143 -25.40 -7.52 -3.43
C ASP A 143 -24.19 -8.16 -4.16
N GLN A 144 -23.12 -7.41 -4.38
CA GLN A 144 -21.87 -7.99 -4.87
C GLN A 144 -21.15 -8.70 -3.71
N LYS A 145 -20.60 -9.89 -4.01
CA LYS A 145 -19.75 -10.63 -3.07
C LYS A 145 -18.33 -10.06 -3.11
N THR A 146 -18.18 -8.82 -2.65
CA THR A 146 -16.87 -8.21 -2.47
C THR A 146 -16.23 -8.67 -1.16
N GLY A 147 -14.93 -8.68 -1.12
CA GLY A 147 -14.19 -9.08 0.06
C GLY A 147 -12.74 -8.65 -0.01
N MET A 148 -12.00 -9.00 1.02
CA MET A 148 -10.54 -8.90 1.04
C MET A 148 -9.96 -10.29 1.18
N PHE A 149 -9.03 -10.62 0.31
CA PHE A 149 -8.28 -11.87 0.35
C PHE A 149 -6.83 -11.57 0.73
N TYR A 150 -6.28 -12.44 1.54
CA TYR A 150 -4.93 -12.38 2.00
C TYR A 150 -4.16 -13.59 1.54
N PHE A 151 -2.98 -13.39 0.93
CA PHE A 151 -2.17 -14.48 0.41
C PHE A 151 -0.81 -14.51 1.11
N LYS A 152 -0.46 -15.62 1.74
CA LYS A 152 0.86 -15.81 2.36
C LYS A 152 1.95 -16.13 1.35
N SER A 153 1.61 -16.78 0.24
CA SER A 153 2.58 -17.21 -0.79
C SER A 153 2.56 -16.31 -2.03
N GLY A 154 3.68 -16.31 -2.78
CA GLY A 154 3.82 -15.56 -4.02
C GLY A 154 3.96 -14.03 -3.82
N PRO A 155 4.02 -13.24 -4.89
CA PRO A 155 4.19 -11.79 -4.82
C PRO A 155 2.93 -11.04 -4.38
N THR A 156 1.73 -11.56 -4.66
CA THR A 156 0.46 -10.97 -4.20
C THR A 156 0.31 -11.19 -2.70
N PHE A 157 -0.14 -10.15 -1.98
CA PHE A 157 -0.45 -10.32 -0.57
C PHE A 157 -1.85 -9.87 -0.18
N ILE A 158 -2.47 -8.96 -0.92
CA ILE A 158 -3.88 -8.58 -0.73
C ILE A 158 -4.59 -8.56 -2.09
N ASP A 159 -5.85 -8.98 -2.11
CA ASP A 159 -6.79 -8.80 -3.21
C ASP A 159 -8.07 -8.16 -2.64
N VAL A 160 -8.45 -6.99 -3.14
CA VAL A 160 -9.58 -6.19 -2.65
C VAL A 160 -10.63 -6.08 -3.74
N GLY A 161 -11.84 -6.57 -3.49
CA GLY A 161 -12.94 -6.53 -4.44
C GLY A 161 -13.59 -7.89 -4.67
N ASN A 162 -13.98 -8.19 -5.90
CA ASN A 162 -14.55 -9.47 -6.29
C ASN A 162 -13.77 -10.10 -7.46
N HIS A 163 -14.22 -11.24 -7.96
CA HIS A 163 -13.53 -11.94 -9.07
C HIS A 163 -13.47 -11.13 -10.38
N VAL A 164 -14.39 -10.19 -10.58
CA VAL A 164 -14.48 -9.39 -11.80
C VAL A 164 -13.79 -8.04 -11.62
N GLY A 165 -14.13 -7.31 -10.55
CA GLY A 165 -13.63 -5.97 -10.25
C GLY A 165 -12.80 -5.94 -8.97
N ARG A 166 -11.48 -5.70 -9.10
CA ARG A 166 -10.56 -5.81 -7.94
C ARG A 166 -9.28 -5.00 -8.07
N ILE A 167 -8.67 -4.78 -6.92
CA ILE A 167 -7.30 -4.30 -6.78
C ILE A 167 -6.46 -5.48 -6.29
N VAL A 168 -5.44 -5.86 -7.06
CA VAL A 168 -4.46 -6.87 -6.66
C VAL A 168 -3.22 -6.16 -6.17
N ILE A 169 -2.90 -6.32 -4.90
CA ILE A 169 -1.80 -5.67 -4.20
C ILE A 169 -0.65 -6.66 -4.05
N CYS A 170 0.51 -6.30 -4.60
CA CYS A 170 1.74 -7.06 -4.42
C CYS A 170 2.63 -6.44 -3.34
N VAL A 171 3.58 -7.22 -2.86
CA VAL A 171 4.55 -6.74 -1.86
C VAL A 171 5.27 -5.49 -2.36
N PRO A 172 5.63 -4.53 -1.48
CA PRO A 172 6.38 -3.34 -1.85
C PRO A 172 7.65 -3.69 -2.63
N GLY A 173 7.99 -2.85 -3.63
CA GLY A 173 9.12 -3.08 -4.53
C GLY A 173 8.84 -4.02 -5.71
N VAL A 174 7.75 -4.78 -5.70
CA VAL A 174 7.39 -5.70 -6.80
C VAL A 174 6.41 -5.03 -7.77
N LYS A 175 6.78 -4.93 -9.04
CA LYS A 175 5.97 -4.32 -10.11
C LYS A 175 4.90 -5.30 -10.61
N ASN A 176 3.93 -5.63 -9.77
CA ASN A 176 2.82 -6.54 -10.12
C ASN A 176 1.46 -6.10 -9.55
N THR A 177 1.38 -4.96 -8.87
CA THR A 177 0.11 -4.39 -8.41
C THR A 177 -0.70 -3.88 -9.59
N TYR A 178 -1.98 -4.24 -9.68
CA TYR A 178 -2.85 -3.81 -10.76
C TYR A 178 -4.31 -3.63 -10.34
N PHE A 179 -5.05 -2.91 -11.18
CA PHE A 179 -6.48 -2.64 -11.03
C PHE A 179 -7.22 -3.29 -12.20
N LYS A 180 -8.36 -3.94 -11.91
CA LYS A 180 -9.16 -4.61 -12.92
C LYS A 180 -10.63 -4.30 -12.71
N ASN A 181 -11.30 -3.74 -13.72
CA ASN A 181 -12.78 -3.59 -13.81
C ASN A 181 -13.44 -3.13 -12.51
N LEU A 182 -12.86 -2.12 -11.82
CA LEU A 182 -13.36 -1.66 -10.51
C LEU A 182 -14.83 -1.24 -10.54
N ASP A 183 -15.30 -0.72 -11.68
CA ASP A 183 -16.69 -0.37 -11.97
C ASP A 183 -17.67 -1.56 -11.85
N GLN A 184 -17.16 -2.78 -11.83
CA GLN A 184 -17.97 -3.98 -11.58
C GLN A 184 -18.12 -4.33 -10.09
N SER A 185 -17.41 -3.61 -9.20
CA SER A 185 -17.43 -3.86 -7.75
C SER A 185 -17.78 -2.63 -6.95
N TYR A 186 -17.54 -1.43 -7.48
CA TYR A 186 -17.70 -0.16 -6.77
C TYR A 186 -18.48 0.85 -7.59
N GLU A 187 -19.41 1.54 -6.92
CA GLU A 187 -20.34 2.48 -7.55
C GLU A 187 -19.64 3.72 -8.09
N GLY A 188 -19.89 4.04 -9.36
CA GLY A 188 -19.49 5.30 -9.98
C GLY A 188 -17.98 5.50 -10.18
N ILE A 189 -17.18 4.46 -9.98
CA ILE A 189 -15.73 4.55 -10.20
C ILE A 189 -15.38 4.40 -11.68
N SER A 190 -14.46 5.25 -12.18
CA SER A 190 -13.79 5.00 -13.45
C SER A 190 -12.59 4.09 -13.24
N PRO A 191 -12.42 3.02 -14.04
CA PRO A 191 -11.34 2.05 -13.83
C PRO A 191 -9.91 2.63 -13.77
N LYS A 192 -9.68 3.79 -14.39
CA LYS A 192 -8.37 4.45 -14.43
C LYS A 192 -8.17 5.55 -13.37
N ILE A 193 -9.21 5.87 -12.59
CA ILE A 193 -9.19 7.09 -11.78
C ILE A 193 -8.16 7.03 -10.66
N ILE A 194 -7.96 5.88 -10.04
CA ILE A 194 -7.08 5.73 -8.87
C ILE A 194 -5.60 5.86 -9.27
N SER A 195 -5.16 5.09 -10.25
CA SER A 195 -3.73 4.96 -10.56
C SER A 195 -3.34 5.33 -12.00
N GLY A 196 -4.31 5.74 -12.82
CA GLY A 196 -4.11 6.00 -14.25
C GLY A 196 -3.99 4.74 -15.10
N VAL A 197 -4.10 3.55 -14.52
CA VAL A 197 -3.98 2.26 -15.22
C VAL A 197 -5.22 1.40 -15.03
N ASN A 198 -5.52 0.59 -16.03
CA ASN A 198 -6.57 -0.43 -15.98
C ASN A 198 -6.11 -1.68 -16.72
N GLY A 199 -6.35 -2.84 -16.10
CA GLY A 199 -6.05 -4.15 -16.65
C GLY A 199 -4.67 -4.70 -16.27
N MET A 200 -4.51 -6.00 -16.48
CA MET A 200 -3.37 -6.81 -16.05
C MET A 200 -2.06 -6.53 -16.81
N LEU A 201 -2.08 -5.66 -17.83
CA LEU A 201 -0.88 -5.30 -18.60
C LEU A 201 -0.21 -4.00 -18.08
N ASN A 202 -0.83 -3.31 -17.14
CA ASN A 202 -0.38 -2.02 -16.62
C ASN A 202 -0.13 -2.13 -15.12
N TYR A 203 1.01 -2.68 -14.76
CA TYR A 203 1.44 -2.82 -13.37
C TYR A 203 2.03 -1.53 -12.80
N ILE A 204 1.82 -1.34 -11.51
CA ILE A 204 2.49 -0.34 -10.69
C ILE A 204 3.31 -1.03 -9.60
N THR A 205 4.26 -0.30 -9.04
CA THR A 205 5.06 -0.75 -7.89
C THR A 205 4.58 -0.03 -6.64
N LEU A 206 4.27 -0.78 -5.59
CA LEU A 206 4.03 -0.15 -4.29
C LEU A 206 5.35 0.24 -3.65
N LYS A 207 5.37 1.43 -3.05
CA LYS A 207 6.46 1.92 -2.21
C LYS A 207 6.17 1.72 -0.74
N ARG A 208 4.92 1.95 -0.31
CA ARG A 208 4.57 1.97 1.12
C ARG A 208 3.19 1.38 1.36
N VAL A 209 3.06 0.73 2.49
CA VAL A 209 1.80 0.20 3.03
C VAL A 209 1.67 0.67 4.48
N ILE A 210 0.56 1.35 4.78
CA ILE A 210 0.20 1.78 6.13
C ILE A 210 -1.13 1.15 6.51
N VAL A 211 -1.29 0.78 7.77
CA VAL A 211 -2.58 0.33 8.31
C VAL A 211 -2.92 1.15 9.55
N LEU A 212 -4.11 1.75 9.50
CA LEU A 212 -4.70 2.45 10.63
C LEU A 212 -5.85 1.60 11.19
N GLN A 213 -5.95 1.52 12.51
CA GLN A 213 -7.13 0.99 13.17
C GLN A 213 -7.95 2.16 13.72
N MET A 214 -9.14 2.36 13.17
CA MET A 214 -10.07 3.41 13.58
C MET A 214 -10.77 3.06 14.89
N LYS A 215 -11.10 4.10 15.71
CA LYS A 215 -11.73 3.98 17.03
C LYS A 215 -12.75 5.10 17.26
#